data_5188af49ee0395187e8181301498662b
#
_entry.id   5188af49ee0395187e8181301498662b
#
_cell.length_a   1.000
_cell.length_b   1.000
_cell.length_c   1.000
_cell.angle_alpha   90.00
_cell.angle_beta   90.00
_cell.angle_gamma   90.00
#
_symmetry.space_group_name_H-M   'P 1'
#
loop_
_entity.id
_entity.type
_entity.pdbx_description
1 polymer ?
#
loop_
_entity_poly.entity_id
_entity_poly.type
_entity_poly.pdbx_seq_one_letter_code
_entity_poly.pdbx_strand_id
1 'polypeptide(L)'
;NCSSETNFKLTAETLEKIITKNSKWLILNSPSNPTGSCYSLSELEEIANVVRKHENLYVMTDDIYEYIVYDNFKFYTLAQVAPDLKDRILTVNGVSKSYCMTGWRIGYAAGPSLLIKAMIKIQGQSTSNPSSISQYAALAGISGSKEFLDPCLKAFDERRHFVVDKLNSINGISCILPEGAFYAYPNVSGLSLIHI
;
A
#
# COMPACT_ATOMS: atom_id res chain seq x y z
N ASN A 1 -10.25 -5.52 -13.93
CA ASN A 1 -9.27 -6.41 -13.30
C ASN A 1 -7.87 -5.89 -13.57
N CYS A 2 -7.01 -5.89 -12.56
CA CYS A 2 -5.60 -5.65 -12.72
C CYS A 2 -4.91 -7.00 -13.02
N SER A 3 -4.24 -7.09 -14.15
CA SER A 3 -3.58 -8.32 -14.59
C SER A 3 -2.07 -8.27 -14.39
N SER A 4 -1.40 -9.40 -14.58
CA SER A 4 0.07 -9.46 -14.57
C SER A 4 0.72 -8.58 -15.65
N GLU A 5 0.01 -8.29 -16.75
CA GLU A 5 0.48 -7.40 -17.83
C GLU A 5 0.70 -5.95 -17.35
N THR A 6 -0.06 -5.51 -16.35
CA THR A 6 0.10 -4.21 -15.71
C THR A 6 0.80 -4.31 -14.36
N ASN A 7 1.49 -5.41 -14.08
CA ASN A 7 2.04 -5.73 -12.76
C ASN A 7 0.98 -5.61 -11.64
N PHE A 8 -0.25 -6.03 -11.94
CA PHE A 8 -1.43 -5.95 -11.06
C PHE A 8 -1.79 -4.54 -10.61
N LYS A 9 -1.28 -3.50 -11.28
CA LYS A 9 -1.60 -2.10 -10.99
C LYS A 9 -2.83 -1.64 -11.76
N LEU A 10 -3.62 -0.77 -11.14
CA LEU A 10 -4.66 -0.02 -11.82
C LEU A 10 -4.00 1.11 -12.61
N THR A 11 -4.15 1.10 -13.94
CA THR A 11 -3.65 2.19 -14.79
C THR A 11 -4.63 3.37 -14.82
N ALA A 12 -4.11 4.57 -15.10
CA ALA A 12 -4.94 5.77 -15.26
C ALA A 12 -6.00 5.59 -16.36
N GLU A 13 -5.65 4.93 -17.46
CA GLU A 13 -6.58 4.63 -18.55
C GLU A 13 -7.73 3.72 -18.09
N THR A 14 -7.41 2.69 -17.34
CA THR A 14 -8.43 1.78 -16.78
C THR A 14 -9.30 2.51 -15.76
N LEU A 15 -8.70 3.33 -14.90
CA LEU A 15 -9.42 4.15 -13.92
C LEU A 15 -10.42 5.08 -14.61
N GLU A 16 -10.00 5.84 -15.65
CA GLU A 16 -10.87 6.74 -16.41
C GLU A 16 -12.08 6.01 -17.01
N LYS A 17 -11.88 4.77 -17.50
CA LYS A 17 -12.97 3.98 -18.10
C LYS A 17 -13.99 3.45 -17.10
N ILE A 18 -13.59 3.19 -15.84
CA ILE A 18 -14.47 2.55 -14.87
C ILE A 18 -15.14 3.52 -13.90
N ILE A 19 -14.64 4.76 -13.79
CA ILE A 19 -15.26 5.79 -12.96
C ILE A 19 -16.65 6.12 -13.49
N THR A 20 -17.60 6.23 -12.58
CA THR A 20 -18.97 6.66 -12.86
C THR A 20 -19.36 7.82 -11.93
N LYS A 21 -20.50 8.46 -12.19
CA LYS A 21 -21.06 9.49 -11.27
C LYS A 21 -21.33 8.99 -9.85
N ASN A 22 -21.38 7.66 -9.66
CA ASN A 22 -21.61 7.03 -8.36
C ASN A 22 -20.30 6.64 -7.66
N SER A 23 -19.15 6.75 -8.33
CA SER A 23 -17.84 6.47 -7.74
C SER A 23 -17.51 7.53 -6.68
N LYS A 24 -17.25 7.10 -5.44
CA LYS A 24 -16.98 7.99 -4.31
C LYS A 24 -15.55 7.86 -3.80
N TRP A 25 -15.01 6.65 -3.84
CA TRP A 25 -13.68 6.36 -3.33
C TRP A 25 -12.88 5.53 -4.32
N LEU A 26 -11.63 5.94 -4.51
CA LEU A 26 -10.56 5.13 -5.05
C LEU A 26 -9.69 4.69 -3.87
N ILE A 27 -9.41 3.39 -3.78
CA ILE A 27 -8.52 2.84 -2.75
C ILE A 27 -7.26 2.34 -3.45
N LEU A 28 -6.11 2.87 -3.05
CA LEU A 28 -4.79 2.46 -3.54
C LEU A 28 -4.00 1.90 -2.37
N ASN A 29 -3.34 0.76 -2.57
CA ASN A 29 -2.39 0.20 -1.63
C ASN A 29 -1.05 0.01 -2.34
N SER A 30 -0.02 0.75 -1.91
CA SER A 30 1.32 0.72 -2.51
C SER A 30 2.38 0.95 -1.42
N PRO A 31 3.36 0.08 -1.32
CA PRO A 31 3.47 -1.27 -1.92
C PRO A 31 2.26 -2.15 -1.60
N SER A 32 1.83 -2.97 -2.57
CA SER A 32 0.54 -3.65 -2.51
C SER A 32 0.60 -4.99 -1.76
N ASN A 33 -0.44 -5.27 -0.99
CA ASN A 33 -0.80 -6.60 -0.51
C ASN A 33 -1.95 -7.13 -1.39
N PRO A 34 -1.82 -8.25 -2.12
CA PRO A 34 -0.79 -9.29 -1.97
C PRO A 34 0.31 -9.29 -3.03
N THR A 35 0.34 -8.34 -3.97
CA THR A 35 1.15 -8.46 -5.19
C THR A 35 2.60 -7.98 -5.04
N GLY A 36 2.87 -7.13 -4.05
CA GLY A 36 4.15 -6.45 -3.90
C GLY A 36 4.43 -5.38 -4.94
N SER A 37 3.45 -5.02 -5.75
CA SER A 37 3.59 -4.00 -6.80
C SER A 37 3.65 -2.61 -6.20
N CYS A 38 4.46 -1.73 -6.77
CA CYS A 38 4.64 -0.36 -6.34
C CYS A 38 4.27 0.62 -7.46
N TYR A 39 3.61 1.72 -7.12
CA TYR A 39 3.37 2.81 -8.07
C TYR A 39 4.57 3.75 -8.14
N SER A 40 5.08 3.99 -9.34
CA SER A 40 6.10 5.01 -9.60
C SER A 40 5.51 6.42 -9.50
N LEU A 41 6.39 7.43 -9.43
CA LEU A 41 5.98 8.84 -9.45
C LEU A 41 5.07 9.16 -10.64
N SER A 42 5.48 8.75 -11.85
CA SER A 42 4.72 9.01 -13.08
C SER A 42 3.35 8.33 -13.09
N GLU A 43 3.24 7.10 -12.63
CA GLU A 43 1.97 6.39 -12.52
C GLU A 43 1.02 7.06 -11.52
N LEU A 44 1.55 7.57 -10.39
CA LEU A 44 0.75 8.33 -9.42
C LEU A 44 0.31 9.68 -9.99
N GLU A 45 1.15 10.38 -10.77
CA GLU A 45 0.80 11.61 -11.46
C GLU A 45 -0.33 11.39 -12.48
N GLU A 46 -0.26 10.32 -13.25
CA GLU A 46 -1.31 9.95 -14.19
C GLU A 46 -2.64 9.65 -13.48
N ILE A 47 -2.62 8.90 -12.38
CA ILE A 47 -3.81 8.66 -11.55
C ILE A 47 -4.34 9.98 -10.96
N ALA A 48 -3.48 10.85 -10.46
CA ALA A 48 -3.87 12.16 -9.94
C ALA A 48 -4.55 13.01 -11.02
N ASN A 49 -4.07 12.96 -12.26
CA ASN A 49 -4.68 13.66 -13.38
C ASN A 49 -6.12 13.17 -13.67
N VAL A 50 -6.37 11.87 -13.52
CA VAL A 50 -7.74 11.35 -13.61
C VAL A 50 -8.59 11.85 -12.45
N VAL A 51 -8.08 11.78 -11.21
CA VAL A 51 -8.81 12.23 -10.00
C VAL A 51 -9.18 13.72 -10.09
N ARG A 52 -8.32 14.57 -10.69
CA ARG A 52 -8.61 16.01 -10.89
C ARG A 52 -9.87 16.25 -11.71
N LYS A 53 -10.15 15.41 -12.69
CA LYS A 53 -11.33 15.52 -13.57
C LYS A 53 -12.66 15.12 -12.86
N HIS A 54 -12.58 14.40 -11.75
CA HIS A 54 -13.71 13.85 -11.03
C HIS A 54 -13.83 14.44 -9.63
N GLU A 55 -14.47 15.61 -9.50
CA GLU A 55 -14.52 16.41 -8.27
C GLU A 55 -15.09 15.66 -7.04
N ASN A 56 -16.00 14.70 -7.26
CA ASN A 56 -16.64 13.92 -6.20
C ASN A 56 -15.86 12.66 -5.80
N LEU A 57 -14.70 12.41 -6.42
CA LEU A 57 -13.88 11.24 -6.14
C LEU A 57 -12.86 11.56 -5.05
N TYR A 58 -12.92 10.82 -3.96
CA TYR A 58 -11.92 10.81 -2.90
C TYR A 58 -10.95 9.65 -3.12
N VAL A 59 -9.73 9.81 -2.63
CA VAL A 59 -8.71 8.74 -2.68
C VAL A 59 -8.30 8.39 -1.27
N MET A 60 -8.26 7.10 -0.96
CA MET A 60 -7.60 6.56 0.22
C MET A 60 -6.33 5.85 -0.23
N THR A 61 -5.18 6.27 0.27
CA THR A 61 -3.92 5.58 0.08
C THR A 61 -3.57 4.80 1.35
N ASP A 62 -3.26 3.51 1.19
CA ASP A 62 -2.74 2.66 2.26
C ASP A 62 -1.24 2.48 2.03
N ASP A 63 -0.47 3.27 2.76
CA ASP A 63 0.98 3.42 2.62
C ASP A 63 1.75 2.56 3.65
N ILE A 64 1.10 1.58 4.27
CA ILE A 64 1.63 0.82 5.43
C ILE A 64 2.96 0.10 5.16
N TYR A 65 3.31 -0.11 3.89
CA TYR A 65 4.56 -0.74 3.46
C TYR A 65 5.60 0.26 2.91
N GLU A 66 5.43 1.56 3.10
CA GLU A 66 6.24 2.64 2.52
C GLU A 66 7.76 2.46 2.62
N TYR A 67 8.25 1.86 3.71
CA TYR A 67 9.67 1.60 3.94
C TYR A 67 10.13 0.21 3.46
N ILE A 68 9.21 -0.64 3.00
CA ILE A 68 9.56 -2.00 2.56
C ILE A 68 9.51 -2.01 1.03
N VAL A 69 10.57 -1.48 0.44
CA VAL A 69 10.78 -1.39 -1.00
C VAL A 69 12.19 -1.87 -1.35
N TYR A 70 12.39 -2.35 -2.55
CA TYR A 70 13.62 -3.01 -3.00
C TYR A 70 14.20 -2.32 -4.23
N ASP A 71 15.41 -2.72 -4.64
CA ASP A 71 16.05 -2.31 -5.90
C ASP A 71 16.14 -0.78 -6.09
N ASN A 72 16.40 -0.04 -4.99
CA ASN A 72 16.43 1.42 -4.96
C ASN A 72 15.11 2.09 -5.40
N PHE A 73 13.99 1.37 -5.33
CA PHE A 73 12.69 1.95 -5.60
C PHE A 73 12.42 3.12 -4.65
N LYS A 74 12.01 4.25 -5.20
CA LYS A 74 11.67 5.43 -4.41
C LYS A 74 10.15 5.50 -4.21
N PHE A 75 9.72 5.30 -2.98
CA PHE A 75 8.32 5.43 -2.61
C PHE A 75 7.86 6.89 -2.63
N TYR A 76 6.62 7.09 -3.08
CA TYR A 76 5.90 8.35 -3.03
C TYR A 76 4.48 8.10 -2.56
N THR A 77 3.98 8.94 -1.63
CA THR A 77 2.55 8.96 -1.34
C THR A 77 1.82 9.90 -2.33
N LEU A 78 0.57 9.58 -2.65
CA LEU A 78 -0.21 10.41 -3.56
C LEU A 78 -0.39 11.86 -3.05
N ALA A 79 -0.47 12.06 -1.75
CA ALA A 79 -0.57 13.40 -1.17
C ALA A 79 0.69 14.26 -1.41
N GLN A 80 1.87 13.63 -1.52
CA GLN A 80 3.12 14.30 -1.90
C GLN A 80 3.16 14.63 -3.39
N VAL A 81 2.66 13.73 -4.23
CA VAL A 81 2.64 13.86 -5.69
C VAL A 81 1.61 14.90 -6.15
N ALA A 82 0.46 14.93 -5.50
CA ALA A 82 -0.67 15.81 -5.85
C ALA A 82 -1.16 16.63 -4.64
N PRO A 83 -0.37 17.60 -4.16
CA PRO A 83 -0.72 18.40 -2.97
C PRO A 83 -1.96 19.27 -3.18
N ASP A 84 -2.33 19.56 -4.41
CA ASP A 84 -3.58 20.24 -4.79
C ASP A 84 -4.83 19.40 -4.48
N LEU A 85 -4.69 18.07 -4.41
CA LEU A 85 -5.77 17.13 -4.07
C LEU A 85 -5.87 16.83 -2.56
N LYS A 86 -5.11 17.49 -1.69
CA LYS A 86 -5.02 17.21 -0.25
C LYS A 86 -6.39 17.14 0.46
N ASP A 87 -7.35 17.93 0.00
CA ASP A 87 -8.70 17.98 0.57
C ASP A 87 -9.60 16.82 0.10
N ARG A 88 -9.05 15.92 -0.74
CA ARG A 88 -9.72 14.71 -1.23
C ARG A 88 -8.89 13.44 -1.04
N ILE A 89 -7.72 13.53 -0.40
CA ILE A 89 -6.85 12.39 -0.13
C ILE A 89 -6.88 12.06 1.36
N LEU A 90 -7.10 10.79 1.68
CA LEU A 90 -6.92 10.19 3.00
C LEU A 90 -5.72 9.24 2.93
N THR A 91 -4.61 9.65 3.51
CA THR A 91 -3.44 8.78 3.65
C THR A 91 -3.56 7.98 4.94
N VAL A 92 -3.51 6.66 4.82
CA VAL A 92 -3.55 5.71 5.94
C VAL A 92 -2.20 5.04 6.04
N ASN A 93 -1.69 4.90 7.26
CA ASN A 93 -0.42 4.25 7.53
C ASN A 93 -0.42 3.63 8.94
N GLY A 94 0.67 3.03 9.37
CA GLY A 94 0.79 2.43 10.69
C GLY A 94 2.18 1.90 10.99
N VAL A 95 2.37 1.52 12.23
CA VAL A 95 3.66 1.00 12.71
C VAL A 95 3.79 -0.53 12.61
N SER A 96 2.73 -1.21 12.19
CA SER A 96 2.65 -2.67 12.22
C SER A 96 3.71 -3.35 11.37
N LYS A 97 4.04 -2.81 10.19
CA LYS A 97 4.88 -3.49 9.18
C LYS A 97 6.31 -3.03 9.26
N SER A 98 6.59 -1.79 8.88
CA SER A 98 7.94 -1.25 8.84
C SER A 98 8.64 -1.23 10.20
N TYR A 99 7.88 -1.09 11.28
CA TYR A 99 8.42 -1.06 12.64
C TYR A 99 8.31 -2.40 13.39
N CYS A 100 7.84 -3.48 12.73
CA CYS A 100 7.63 -4.79 13.35
C CYS A 100 6.71 -4.75 14.59
N MET A 101 5.73 -3.84 14.61
CA MET A 101 4.90 -3.52 15.76
C MET A 101 3.44 -4.00 15.59
N THR A 102 3.24 -5.18 15.02
CA THR A 102 1.89 -5.71 14.76
C THR A 102 1.05 -5.87 16.03
N GLY A 103 1.67 -6.30 17.13
CA GLY A 103 1.01 -6.50 18.42
C GLY A 103 0.59 -5.22 19.14
N TRP A 104 1.17 -4.08 18.78
CA TRP A 104 0.88 -2.78 19.39
C TRP A 104 -0.43 -2.16 18.89
N ARG A 105 -0.96 -2.63 17.77
CA ARG A 105 -2.26 -2.25 17.22
C ARG A 105 -2.42 -0.73 16.98
N ILE A 106 -1.42 -0.09 16.33
CA ILE A 106 -1.43 1.33 15.98
C ILE A 106 -1.42 1.53 14.48
N GLY A 107 -2.43 2.22 14.00
CA GLY A 107 -2.49 2.86 12.69
C GLY A 107 -2.85 4.34 12.86
N TYR A 108 -2.60 5.12 11.85
CA TYR A 108 -2.91 6.55 11.81
C TYR A 108 -3.35 6.97 10.41
N ALA A 109 -4.04 8.08 10.33
CA ALA A 109 -4.47 8.65 9.07
C ALA A 109 -4.30 10.17 9.06
N ALA A 110 -3.99 10.70 7.90
CA ALA A 110 -3.95 12.12 7.61
C ALA A 110 -4.84 12.43 6.40
N GLY A 111 -5.65 13.50 6.49
CA GLY A 111 -6.56 13.85 5.40
C GLY A 111 -7.45 15.04 5.73
N PRO A 112 -8.53 15.25 4.96
CA PRO A 112 -9.43 16.39 5.14
C PRO A 112 -9.97 16.49 6.56
N SER A 113 -9.89 17.68 7.16
CA SER A 113 -10.26 17.92 8.56
C SER A 113 -11.69 17.45 8.90
N LEU A 114 -12.66 17.66 8.00
CA LEU A 114 -14.03 17.21 8.21
C LEU A 114 -14.13 15.67 8.26
N LEU A 115 -13.41 14.99 7.39
CA LEU A 115 -13.37 13.53 7.36
C LEU A 115 -12.72 12.98 8.63
N ILE A 116 -11.56 13.51 9.02
CA ILE A 116 -10.86 13.08 10.24
C ILE A 116 -11.74 13.30 11.48
N LYS A 117 -12.44 14.45 11.59
CA LYS A 117 -13.37 14.70 12.71
C LYS A 117 -14.52 13.69 12.75
N ALA A 118 -15.06 13.32 11.58
CA ALA A 118 -16.10 12.29 11.49
C ALA A 118 -15.58 10.91 11.92
N MET A 119 -14.38 10.54 11.48
CA MET A 119 -13.71 9.28 11.89
C MET A 119 -13.48 9.22 13.39
N ILE A 120 -12.97 10.30 14.00
CA ILE A 120 -12.77 10.41 15.46
C ILE A 120 -14.11 10.21 16.21
N LYS A 121 -15.19 10.84 15.72
CA LYS A 121 -16.51 10.70 16.34
C LYS A 121 -17.01 9.25 16.30
N ILE A 122 -16.85 8.56 15.17
CA ILE A 122 -17.26 7.15 15.02
C ILE A 122 -16.40 6.25 15.91
N GLN A 123 -15.08 6.42 15.87
CA GLN A 123 -14.14 5.64 16.68
C GLN A 123 -14.43 5.83 18.19
N GLY A 124 -14.71 7.05 18.62
CA GLY A 124 -15.06 7.35 20.02
C GLY A 124 -16.30 6.60 20.51
N GLN A 125 -17.22 6.22 19.62
CA GLN A 125 -18.41 5.42 19.96
C GLN A 125 -18.19 3.90 19.80
N SER A 126 -17.04 3.47 19.27
CA SER A 126 -16.72 2.06 19.01
C SER A 126 -15.61 1.57 19.94
N THR A 127 -14.36 1.90 19.62
CA THR A 127 -13.17 1.45 20.34
C THR A 127 -12.55 2.50 21.25
N SER A 128 -13.15 3.69 21.31
CA SER A 128 -12.66 4.90 21.99
C SER A 128 -11.36 5.43 21.37
N ASN A 129 -10.23 4.85 21.73
CA ASN A 129 -8.90 5.17 21.20
C ASN A 129 -7.92 4.02 21.42
N PRO A 130 -6.76 4.02 20.72
CA PRO A 130 -5.69 3.07 20.99
C PRO A 130 -5.11 3.23 22.39
N SER A 131 -4.50 2.16 22.92
CA SER A 131 -3.77 2.20 24.18
C SER A 131 -2.72 3.32 24.20
N SER A 132 -2.66 4.11 25.26
CA SER A 132 -1.66 5.18 25.42
C SER A 132 -0.23 4.66 25.38
N ILE A 133 0.03 3.50 25.98
CA ILE A 133 1.36 2.83 25.92
C ILE A 133 1.73 2.56 24.46
N SER A 134 0.81 2.02 23.67
CA SER A 134 1.02 1.77 22.25
C SER A 134 1.26 3.04 21.44
N GLN A 135 0.56 4.13 21.78
CA GLN A 135 0.75 5.41 21.12
C GLN A 135 2.16 5.98 21.37
N TYR A 136 2.65 5.94 22.63
CA TYR A 136 4.02 6.36 22.96
C TYR A 136 5.08 5.47 22.29
N ALA A 137 4.86 4.16 22.23
CA ALA A 137 5.75 3.24 21.52
C ALA A 137 5.79 3.56 20.02
N ALA A 138 4.63 3.84 19.40
CA ALA A 138 4.55 4.24 18.00
C ALA A 138 5.25 5.58 17.75
N LEU A 139 5.05 6.56 18.63
CA LEU A 139 5.74 7.85 18.55
C LEU A 139 7.26 7.68 18.60
N ALA A 140 7.77 6.88 19.51
CA ALA A 140 9.19 6.57 19.61
C ALA A 140 9.74 5.91 18.32
N GLY A 141 8.98 4.96 17.75
CA GLY A 141 9.35 4.31 16.49
C GLY A 141 9.39 5.31 15.32
N ILE A 142 8.34 6.12 15.17
CA ILE A 142 8.24 7.08 14.06
C ILE A 142 9.30 8.18 14.16
N SER A 143 9.58 8.68 15.38
CA SER A 143 10.54 9.76 15.62
C SER A 143 11.99 9.28 15.76
N GLY A 144 12.21 7.99 15.95
CA GLY A 144 13.54 7.40 16.16
C GLY A 144 14.32 7.18 14.86
N SER A 145 15.56 6.67 15.01
CA SER A 145 16.40 6.26 13.89
C SER A 145 15.72 5.15 13.08
N LYS A 146 15.96 5.14 11.78
CA LYS A 146 15.51 4.11 10.84
C LYS A 146 16.57 3.04 10.53
N GLU A 147 17.73 3.10 11.15
CA GLU A 147 18.86 2.19 10.90
C GLU A 147 18.50 0.70 11.11
N PHE A 148 17.52 0.42 11.97
CA PHE A 148 17.02 -0.96 12.17
C PHE A 148 16.31 -1.53 10.93
N LEU A 149 15.91 -0.70 9.98
CA LEU A 149 15.27 -1.15 8.74
C LEU A 149 16.26 -1.86 7.81
N ASP A 150 17.51 -1.40 7.74
CA ASP A 150 18.49 -1.92 6.79
C ASP A 150 18.72 -3.44 6.90
N PRO A 151 18.99 -4.01 8.08
CA PRO A 151 19.11 -5.46 8.21
C PRO A 151 17.79 -6.19 7.93
N CYS A 152 16.64 -5.59 8.24
CA CYS A 152 15.34 -6.18 7.93
C CYS A 152 15.09 -6.21 6.42
N LEU A 153 15.35 -5.11 5.71
CA LEU A 153 15.20 -5.01 4.26
C LEU A 153 16.11 -6.01 3.55
N LYS A 154 17.39 -6.11 3.98
CA LYS A 154 18.32 -7.09 3.43
C LYS A 154 17.80 -8.52 3.58
N ALA A 155 17.30 -8.89 4.76
CA ALA A 155 16.75 -10.21 5.00
C ALA A 155 15.48 -10.48 4.20
N PHE A 156 14.62 -9.48 4.01
CA PHE A 156 13.44 -9.60 3.15
C PHE A 156 13.82 -9.73 1.68
N ASP A 157 14.82 -8.99 1.22
CA ASP A 157 15.29 -9.07 -0.16
C ASP A 157 15.89 -10.44 -0.50
N GLU A 158 16.74 -10.98 0.38
CA GLU A 158 17.28 -12.33 0.24
C GLU A 158 16.15 -13.40 0.17
N ARG A 159 15.14 -13.29 1.03
CA ARG A 159 13.98 -14.17 1.04
C ARG A 159 13.11 -14.01 -0.21
N ARG A 160 12.93 -12.77 -0.66
CA ARG A 160 12.19 -12.42 -1.88
C ARG A 160 12.75 -13.18 -3.08
N HIS A 161 14.04 -13.05 -3.32
CA HIS A 161 14.72 -13.74 -4.41
C HIS A 161 14.62 -15.25 -4.25
N PHE A 162 14.95 -15.79 -3.09
CA PHE A 162 14.87 -17.22 -2.83
C PHE A 162 13.48 -17.80 -3.11
N VAL A 163 12.43 -17.16 -2.62
CA VAL A 163 11.04 -17.65 -2.79
C VAL A 163 10.63 -17.59 -4.26
N VAL A 164 10.90 -16.46 -4.94
CA VAL A 164 10.51 -16.29 -6.34
C VAL A 164 11.27 -17.26 -7.25
N ASP A 165 12.57 -17.47 -7.04
CA ASP A 165 13.38 -18.43 -7.79
C ASP A 165 12.84 -19.86 -7.60
N LYS A 166 12.50 -20.24 -6.35
CA LYS A 166 11.92 -21.55 -6.06
C LYS A 166 10.55 -21.73 -6.70
N LEU A 167 9.68 -20.73 -6.65
CA LEU A 167 8.37 -20.78 -7.32
C LEU A 167 8.52 -20.93 -8.82
N ASN A 168 9.39 -20.14 -9.45
CA ASN A 168 9.63 -20.19 -10.90
C ASN A 168 10.35 -21.47 -11.36
N SER A 169 10.97 -22.24 -10.47
CA SER A 169 11.55 -23.56 -10.78
C SER A 169 10.50 -24.67 -10.85
N ILE A 170 9.26 -24.41 -10.44
CA ILE A 170 8.15 -25.37 -10.47
C ILE A 170 7.42 -25.24 -11.80
N ASN A 171 7.32 -26.35 -12.54
CA ASN A 171 6.59 -26.35 -13.81
C ASN A 171 5.11 -25.98 -13.60
N GLY A 172 4.62 -25.02 -14.38
CA GLY A 172 3.24 -24.52 -14.30
C GLY A 172 3.02 -23.39 -13.29
N ILE A 173 4.07 -22.92 -12.58
CA ILE A 173 4.03 -21.74 -11.72
C ILE A 173 4.90 -20.62 -12.32
N SER A 174 4.41 -19.39 -12.24
CA SER A 174 5.20 -18.20 -12.54
C SER A 174 4.94 -17.12 -11.49
N CYS A 175 5.98 -16.45 -11.04
CA CYS A 175 5.89 -15.38 -10.04
C CYS A 175 6.74 -14.19 -10.48
N ILE A 176 6.12 -13.02 -10.53
CA ILE A 176 6.83 -11.75 -10.75
C ILE A 176 7.57 -11.41 -9.47
N LEU A 177 8.81 -10.92 -9.61
CA LEU A 177 9.58 -10.44 -8.46
C LEU A 177 8.91 -9.18 -7.89
N PRO A 178 8.45 -9.18 -6.62
CA PRO A 178 7.76 -8.03 -6.04
C PRO A 178 8.70 -6.83 -5.85
N GLU A 179 8.20 -5.63 -6.08
CA GLU A 179 8.94 -4.37 -5.93
C GLU A 179 8.96 -3.87 -4.48
N GLY A 180 8.00 -4.34 -3.67
CA GLY A 180 7.86 -3.95 -2.27
C GLY A 180 7.05 -4.95 -1.44
N ALA A 181 6.78 -4.58 -0.19
CA ALA A 181 6.16 -5.42 0.83
C ALA A 181 6.95 -6.73 1.06
N PHE A 182 6.32 -7.79 1.54
CA PHE A 182 6.97 -9.09 1.80
C PHE A 182 6.08 -10.25 1.34
N TYR A 183 5.42 -10.08 0.20
CA TYR A 183 4.52 -11.07 -0.39
C TYR A 183 5.10 -11.58 -1.72
N ALA A 184 4.85 -12.85 -2.02
CA ALA A 184 4.98 -13.41 -3.34
C ALA A 184 3.60 -13.79 -3.86
N TYR A 185 3.27 -13.41 -5.09
CA TYR A 185 1.95 -13.62 -5.69
C TYR A 185 2.08 -14.46 -6.96
N PRO A 186 2.18 -15.79 -6.83
CA PRO A 186 2.39 -16.67 -7.95
C PRO A 186 1.13 -16.87 -8.80
N ASN A 187 1.31 -16.94 -10.10
CA ASN A 187 0.33 -17.48 -11.03
C ASN A 187 0.46 -19.00 -11.08
N VAL A 188 -0.64 -19.67 -10.75
CA VAL A 188 -0.74 -21.13 -10.70
C VAL A 188 -1.64 -21.71 -11.80
N SER A 189 -2.02 -20.91 -12.79
CA SER A 189 -2.93 -21.35 -13.87
C SER A 189 -2.38 -22.48 -14.72
N GLY A 190 -1.07 -22.68 -14.72
CA GLY A 190 -0.42 -23.82 -15.40
C GLY A 190 -0.46 -25.14 -14.63
N LEU A 191 -0.96 -25.12 -13.37
CA LEU A 191 -1.15 -26.33 -12.59
C LEU A 191 -2.51 -26.98 -12.89
N SER A 192 -2.55 -28.31 -12.82
CA SER A 192 -3.82 -29.04 -12.87
C SER A 192 -4.60 -28.80 -11.57
N LEU A 193 -5.81 -28.25 -11.67
CA LEU A 193 -6.69 -28.01 -10.52
C LEU A 193 -7.23 -29.31 -9.89
N ILE A 194 -6.92 -30.46 -10.45
CA ILE A 194 -7.36 -31.77 -9.92
C ILE A 194 -6.64 -32.12 -8.60
N HIS A 195 -5.56 -31.44 -8.29
CA HIS A 195 -4.73 -31.72 -7.10
C HIS A 195 -4.69 -30.57 -6.09
N ILE A 196 -5.56 -29.58 -6.24
CA ILE A 196 -5.72 -28.47 -5.28
C ILE A 196 -7.03 -28.64 -4.51
#